data_5d199421515e6b983fad5e956e718198
#
_entry.id   5d199421515e6b983fad5e956e718198
#
_cell.length_a   1.000
_cell.length_b   1.000
_cell.length_c   1.000
_cell.angle_alpha   90.00
_cell.angle_beta   90.00
_cell.angle_gamma   90.00
#
_symmetry.space_group_name_H-M   'P 1'
#
loop_
_entity.id
_entity.type
_entity.pdbx_description
1 polymer ?
#
loop_
_entity_poly.entity_id
_entity_poly.type
_entity_poly.pdbx_seq_one_letter_code
_entity_poly.pdbx_strand_id
1 'polypeptide(L)'
;MRKVVVAIVGLFLLSQIATARARKDSTPRIADDEVPFELVSGYLVVVDGSIGPLDGLKFVLDTGATHSAVSGRVADELGLRRVTGTVFNIDKTVKTEWAAIAELELGPLRAAHVPVMVTNLDYFKSLGSPVDAVIGLDLLRQKSFSIDFAGKKIRFGQVPAGRHSIPMVSDNIALRVEAEANGRVIHMILDSGAPGPMMYEERLENRAVEYNIEEENYGNRVNGILRLTRGRVRRLQLGGRDIDHTVFLTHSPAKGELDGVDGFLGLTALKARRINFDFETNTLSWTN
;
A
#
# COMPACT_ATOMS: atom_id res chain seq x y z
N MET A 1 10.21 -6.79 -30.71
CA MET A 1 10.13 -5.37 -30.35
C MET A 1 8.89 -4.79 -30.98
N ARG A 2 7.80 -4.63 -30.25
CA ARG A 2 6.58 -3.92 -30.67
C ARG A 2 6.35 -2.78 -29.70
N LYS A 3 6.54 -1.56 -30.19
CA LYS A 3 6.25 -0.31 -29.46
C LYS A 3 4.74 -0.14 -29.38
N VAL A 4 4.20 -0.01 -28.17
CA VAL A 4 2.81 0.41 -27.95
C VAL A 4 2.82 1.93 -27.92
N VAL A 5 2.17 2.53 -28.90
CA VAL A 5 1.91 3.98 -28.96
C VAL A 5 0.56 4.21 -28.28
N VAL A 6 0.56 4.97 -27.20
CA VAL A 6 -0.67 5.48 -26.57
C VAL A 6 -1.03 6.80 -27.24
N ALA A 7 -2.14 6.82 -27.96
CA ALA A 7 -2.71 8.03 -28.54
C ALA A 7 -3.61 8.73 -27.52
N ILE A 8 -3.24 9.96 -27.15
CA ILE A 8 -4.07 10.87 -26.36
C ILE A 8 -4.94 11.67 -27.34
N VAL A 9 -6.25 11.48 -27.26
CA VAL A 9 -7.22 12.33 -27.97
C VAL A 9 -7.72 13.39 -26.98
N GLY A 10 -7.27 14.62 -27.18
CA GLY A 10 -7.79 15.79 -26.48
C GLY A 10 -9.08 16.28 -27.11
N LEU A 11 -10.10 16.46 -26.28
CA LEU A 11 -11.33 17.18 -26.67
C LEU A 11 -11.49 18.41 -25.76
N PHE A 12 -11.27 19.60 -26.31
CA PHE A 12 -11.59 20.86 -25.66
C PHE A 12 -13.08 21.12 -25.75
N LEU A 13 -13.76 21.32 -24.64
CA LEU A 13 -15.07 21.94 -24.56
C LEU A 13 -15.06 23.04 -23.50
N LEU A 14 -15.22 24.26 -23.96
CA LEU A 14 -15.46 25.46 -23.16
C LEU A 14 -16.87 25.39 -22.54
N SER A 15 -17.01 25.60 -21.24
CA SER A 15 -18.30 25.98 -20.65
C SER A 15 -18.12 26.85 -19.39
N GLN A 16 -18.59 28.02 -19.51
CA GLN A 16 -19.31 28.98 -18.69
C GLN A 16 -19.08 28.94 -17.15
N ILE A 17 -18.62 30.09 -16.68
CA ILE A 17 -18.46 30.50 -15.30
C ILE A 17 -19.88 30.74 -14.68
N ALA A 18 -20.22 29.97 -13.67
CA ALA A 18 -21.32 30.27 -12.75
C ALA A 18 -20.71 30.67 -11.40
N THR A 19 -20.83 31.96 -11.05
CA THR A 19 -20.47 32.50 -9.75
C THR A 19 -21.47 32.06 -8.69
N ALA A 20 -21.11 31.10 -7.85
CA ALA A 20 -21.84 30.74 -6.64
C ALA A 20 -21.22 31.47 -5.44
N ARG A 21 -22.04 32.30 -4.77
CA ARG A 21 -21.74 33.07 -3.57
C ARG A 21 -21.45 32.11 -2.40
N ALA A 22 -20.25 32.13 -1.87
CA ALA A 22 -19.84 31.37 -0.68
C ALA A 22 -20.61 31.87 0.55
N ARG A 23 -21.37 31.01 1.20
CA ARG A 23 -21.82 31.16 2.56
C ARG A 23 -20.67 30.81 3.51
N LYS A 24 -20.24 31.77 4.28
CA LYS A 24 -19.20 31.67 5.30
C LYS A 24 -19.84 31.08 6.56
N ASP A 25 -19.85 29.76 6.72
CA ASP A 25 -20.13 29.12 8.00
C ASP A 25 -18.80 28.92 8.73
N SER A 26 -18.62 29.70 9.80
CA SER A 26 -17.46 29.68 10.68
C SER A 26 -17.72 28.76 11.88
N THR A 27 -17.78 27.49 11.69
CA THR A 27 -17.52 26.51 12.74
C THR A 27 -16.03 26.09 12.63
N PRO A 28 -15.26 25.97 13.73
CA PRO A 28 -13.87 25.50 13.62
C PRO A 28 -13.90 24.07 13.10
N ARG A 29 -13.55 23.89 11.82
CA ARG A 29 -13.31 22.58 11.23
C ARG A 29 -12.14 21.96 11.97
N ILE A 30 -12.39 20.83 12.63
CA ILE A 30 -11.38 19.85 13.00
C ILE A 30 -10.53 19.65 11.75
N ALA A 31 -9.21 19.73 11.87
CA ALA A 31 -8.29 19.77 10.74
C ALA A 31 -8.69 18.76 9.65
N ASP A 32 -9.06 19.27 8.49
CA ASP A 32 -9.48 18.47 7.30
C ASP A 32 -8.41 17.44 6.85
N ASP A 33 -7.28 17.39 7.54
CA ASP A 33 -6.12 16.57 7.22
C ASP A 33 -6.05 15.22 7.97
N GLU A 34 -6.96 14.97 8.94
CA GLU A 34 -6.96 13.75 9.75
C GLU A 34 -8.12 12.80 9.35
N VAL A 35 -7.79 11.53 9.17
CA VAL A 35 -8.74 10.47 8.86
C VAL A 35 -8.64 9.39 9.94
N PRO A 36 -9.72 9.08 10.67
CA PRO A 36 -9.73 7.96 11.61
C PRO A 36 -9.63 6.64 10.88
N PHE A 37 -9.03 5.63 11.52
CA PHE A 37 -8.94 4.29 10.97
C PHE A 37 -9.25 3.20 11.99
N GLU A 38 -9.64 2.05 11.49
CA GLU A 38 -9.70 0.80 12.23
C GLU A 38 -8.44 -0.03 11.94
N LEU A 39 -7.87 -0.64 12.99
CA LEU A 39 -6.77 -1.59 12.82
C LEU A 39 -7.36 -3.00 12.81
N VAL A 40 -7.45 -3.61 11.63
CA VAL A 40 -8.01 -4.94 11.42
C VAL A 40 -6.89 -5.98 11.45
N SER A 41 -7.13 -7.12 12.11
CA SER A 41 -6.14 -8.19 12.30
C SER A 41 -4.79 -7.73 12.87
N GLY A 42 -4.74 -6.56 13.50
CA GLY A 42 -3.54 -6.00 14.12
C GLY A 42 -2.56 -5.34 13.16
N TYR A 43 -2.82 -5.28 11.86
CA TYR A 43 -1.91 -4.68 10.88
C TYR A 43 -2.58 -3.87 9.76
N LEU A 44 -3.78 -4.25 9.32
CA LEU A 44 -4.45 -3.55 8.22
C LEU A 44 -5.06 -2.22 8.69
N VAL A 45 -4.68 -1.15 8.04
CA VAL A 45 -5.23 0.19 8.27
C VAL A 45 -6.45 0.36 7.36
N VAL A 46 -7.65 0.34 7.97
CA VAL A 46 -8.94 0.44 7.26
C VAL A 46 -9.59 1.76 7.56
N VAL A 47 -9.94 2.52 6.53
CA VAL A 47 -10.56 3.85 6.61
C VAL A 47 -11.87 3.90 5.85
N ASP A 48 -12.72 4.87 6.18
CA ASP A 48 -13.89 5.19 5.38
C ASP A 48 -13.54 6.13 4.24
N GLY A 49 -14.19 5.92 3.09
CA GLY A 49 -14.02 6.77 1.91
C GLY A 49 -15.23 6.67 0.98
N SER A 50 -15.15 7.38 -0.15
CA SER A 50 -16.20 7.38 -1.16
C SER A 50 -15.66 7.23 -2.58
N ILE A 51 -16.46 6.64 -3.47
CA ILE A 51 -16.17 6.53 -4.90
C ILE A 51 -17.41 6.97 -5.68
N GLY A 52 -17.33 8.14 -6.32
CA GLY A 52 -18.46 8.75 -6.98
C GLY A 52 -19.66 8.91 -6.03
N PRO A 53 -20.84 8.32 -6.32
CA PRO A 53 -22.01 8.43 -5.45
C PRO A 53 -22.02 7.45 -4.27
N LEU A 54 -21.04 6.56 -4.14
CA LEU A 54 -20.99 5.54 -3.09
C LEU A 54 -20.19 6.05 -1.90
N ASP A 55 -20.85 6.23 -0.76
CA ASP A 55 -20.26 6.67 0.50
C ASP A 55 -20.08 5.51 1.49
N GLY A 56 -19.23 5.73 2.51
CA GLY A 56 -19.02 4.79 3.62
C GLY A 56 -18.36 3.49 3.19
N LEU A 57 -17.63 3.51 2.08
CA LEU A 57 -16.87 2.37 1.60
C LEU A 57 -15.64 2.15 2.48
N LYS A 58 -15.29 0.89 2.72
CA LYS A 58 -14.10 0.50 3.50
C LYS A 58 -12.88 0.35 2.60
N PHE A 59 -11.87 1.18 2.85
CA PHE A 59 -10.62 1.21 2.10
C PHE A 59 -9.46 0.70 2.96
N VAL A 60 -8.68 -0.24 2.44
CA VAL A 60 -7.37 -0.62 3.02
C VAL A 60 -6.30 0.28 2.42
N LEU A 61 -5.43 0.85 3.25
CA LEU A 61 -4.21 1.52 2.78
C LEU A 61 -3.10 0.47 2.61
N ASP A 62 -2.57 0.41 1.39
CA ASP A 62 -1.58 -0.61 1.02
C ASP A 62 -0.40 0.03 0.27
N THR A 63 0.69 0.29 0.99
CA THR A 63 1.92 0.83 0.42
C THR A 63 2.72 -0.21 -0.39
N GLY A 64 2.37 -1.50 -0.29
CA GLY A 64 2.90 -2.58 -1.12
C GLY A 64 2.21 -2.70 -2.48
N ALA A 65 1.01 -2.12 -2.63
CA ALA A 65 0.28 -2.09 -3.89
C ALA A 65 0.69 -0.89 -4.76
N THR A 66 1.17 -1.15 -5.97
CA THR A 66 1.50 -0.09 -6.95
C THR A 66 0.27 0.66 -7.43
N HIS A 67 -0.85 -0.07 -7.60
CA HIS A 67 -2.12 0.45 -8.11
C HIS A 67 -3.26 0.19 -7.15
N SER A 68 -4.18 1.12 -7.08
CA SER A 68 -5.43 0.96 -6.35
C SER A 68 -6.33 -0.09 -6.99
N ALA A 69 -7.17 -0.73 -6.17
CA ALA A 69 -8.11 -1.74 -6.62
C ALA A 69 -9.49 -1.54 -5.99
N VAL A 70 -10.53 -1.95 -6.69
CA VAL A 70 -11.90 -1.98 -6.18
C VAL A 70 -12.48 -3.39 -6.27
N SER A 71 -13.43 -3.69 -5.37
CA SER A 71 -14.17 -4.95 -5.42
C SER A 71 -15.05 -5.04 -6.66
N GLY A 72 -15.32 -6.27 -7.12
CA GLY A 72 -16.29 -6.51 -8.20
C GLY A 72 -17.65 -5.87 -7.91
N ARG A 73 -18.11 -5.90 -6.63
CA ARG A 73 -19.37 -5.27 -6.20
C ARG A 73 -19.36 -3.76 -6.48
N VAL A 74 -18.35 -3.03 -6.06
CA VAL A 74 -18.23 -1.59 -6.31
C VAL A 74 -18.19 -1.28 -7.81
N ALA A 75 -17.46 -2.08 -8.58
CA ALA A 75 -17.40 -1.89 -10.03
C ALA A 75 -18.75 -2.12 -10.72
N ASP A 76 -19.55 -3.10 -10.25
CA ASP A 76 -20.90 -3.38 -10.76
C ASP A 76 -21.89 -2.27 -10.39
N GLU A 77 -21.89 -1.82 -9.12
CA GLU A 77 -22.77 -0.74 -8.66
C GLU A 77 -22.52 0.58 -9.40
N LEU A 78 -21.25 0.86 -9.76
CA LEU A 78 -20.87 2.04 -10.55
C LEU A 78 -21.02 1.84 -12.06
N GLY A 79 -21.39 0.64 -12.53
CA GLY A 79 -21.50 0.32 -13.96
C GLY A 79 -20.19 0.50 -14.73
N LEU A 80 -19.04 0.21 -14.10
CA LEU A 80 -17.73 0.47 -14.69
C LEU A 80 -17.47 -0.42 -15.91
N ARG A 81 -17.03 0.20 -17.01
CA ARG A 81 -16.51 -0.54 -18.16
C ARG A 81 -15.18 -1.18 -17.81
N ARG A 82 -15.08 -2.50 -17.96
CA ARG A 82 -13.88 -3.28 -17.65
C ARG A 82 -13.12 -3.66 -18.90
N VAL A 83 -11.79 -3.68 -18.79
CA VAL A 83 -10.88 -4.18 -19.83
C VAL A 83 -9.92 -5.20 -19.21
N THR A 84 -9.64 -6.29 -19.93
CA THR A 84 -8.69 -7.31 -19.46
C THR A 84 -7.26 -6.78 -19.56
N GLY A 85 -6.48 -7.00 -18.50
CA GLY A 85 -5.06 -6.70 -18.44
C GLY A 85 -4.31 -7.69 -17.58
N THR A 86 -3.11 -7.34 -17.18
CA THR A 86 -2.26 -8.13 -16.28
C THR A 86 -1.72 -7.26 -15.18
N VAL A 87 -1.42 -7.89 -14.04
CA VAL A 87 -0.71 -7.29 -12.91
C VAL A 87 0.30 -8.28 -12.35
N PHE A 88 1.44 -7.78 -11.90
CA PHE A 88 2.38 -8.58 -11.12
C PHE A 88 1.90 -8.63 -9.67
N ASN A 89 1.84 -9.83 -9.09
CA ASN A 89 1.39 -10.05 -7.72
C ASN A 89 2.39 -10.95 -6.98
N ILE A 90 3.23 -10.35 -6.17
CA ILE A 90 4.22 -10.94 -5.25
C ILE A 90 5.19 -11.94 -5.93
N ASP A 91 4.68 -12.98 -6.56
CA ASP A 91 5.45 -14.11 -7.10
C ASP A 91 5.22 -14.35 -8.60
N LYS A 92 4.17 -13.77 -9.18
CA LYS A 92 3.80 -14.04 -10.58
C LYS A 92 2.93 -12.96 -11.20
N THR A 93 2.96 -12.87 -12.52
CA THR A 93 1.99 -12.07 -13.28
C THR A 93 0.67 -12.83 -13.43
N VAL A 94 -0.43 -12.16 -13.12
CA VAL A 94 -1.79 -12.69 -13.22
C VAL A 94 -2.66 -11.84 -14.13
N LYS A 95 -3.67 -12.46 -14.75
CA LYS A 95 -4.72 -11.72 -15.47
C LYS A 95 -5.64 -11.03 -14.47
N THR A 96 -6.02 -9.80 -14.77
CA THR A 96 -6.97 -9.02 -13.98
C THR A 96 -7.84 -8.16 -14.89
N GLU A 97 -8.87 -7.56 -14.34
CA GLU A 97 -9.67 -6.55 -15.01
C GLU A 97 -9.25 -5.17 -14.54
N TRP A 98 -9.31 -4.20 -15.45
CA TRP A 98 -9.05 -2.79 -15.19
C TRP A 98 -10.28 -1.98 -15.54
N ALA A 99 -10.51 -0.94 -14.74
CA ALA A 99 -11.57 0.05 -14.99
C ALA A 99 -11.03 1.45 -14.64
N ALA A 100 -11.81 2.48 -14.92
CA ALA A 100 -11.54 3.83 -14.47
C ALA A 100 -12.70 4.31 -13.59
N ILE A 101 -12.40 4.79 -12.40
CA ILE A 101 -13.37 5.47 -11.53
C ILE A 101 -13.30 6.97 -11.76
N ALA A 102 -14.47 7.62 -11.77
CA ALA A 102 -14.54 9.05 -12.06
C ALA A 102 -13.94 9.90 -10.94
N GLU A 103 -14.22 9.54 -9.69
CA GLU A 103 -13.80 10.29 -8.50
C GLU A 103 -13.64 9.35 -7.31
N LEU A 104 -12.59 9.57 -6.52
CA LEU A 104 -12.32 8.90 -5.25
C LEU A 104 -11.96 9.94 -4.19
N GLU A 105 -12.54 9.81 -3.01
CA GLU A 105 -12.21 10.66 -1.86
C GLU A 105 -11.85 9.79 -0.64
N LEU A 106 -10.75 10.18 0.01
CA LEU A 106 -10.27 9.63 1.27
C LEU A 106 -9.74 10.79 2.13
N GLY A 107 -10.60 11.38 2.95
CA GLY A 107 -10.27 12.60 3.69
C GLY A 107 -9.83 13.72 2.74
N PRO A 108 -8.62 14.28 2.90
CA PRO A 108 -8.10 15.33 2.03
C PRO A 108 -7.50 14.82 0.71
N LEU A 109 -7.44 13.50 0.53
CA LEU A 109 -6.96 12.89 -0.69
C LEU A 109 -8.12 12.73 -1.66
N ARG A 110 -8.07 13.47 -2.77
CA ARG A 110 -9.07 13.44 -3.84
C ARG A 110 -8.39 13.14 -5.15
N ALA A 111 -8.96 12.22 -5.90
CA ALA A 111 -8.43 11.86 -7.21
C ALA A 111 -9.57 11.67 -8.20
N ALA A 112 -9.33 12.08 -9.45
CA ALA A 112 -10.27 11.94 -10.55
C ALA A 112 -9.66 11.07 -11.66
N HIS A 113 -10.53 10.36 -12.39
CA HIS A 113 -10.14 9.49 -13.51
C HIS A 113 -9.07 8.47 -13.14
N VAL A 114 -9.25 7.82 -11.96
CA VAL A 114 -8.27 6.86 -11.43
C VAL A 114 -8.40 5.51 -12.12
N PRO A 115 -7.37 5.00 -12.79
CA PRO A 115 -7.34 3.63 -13.25
C PRO A 115 -7.21 2.69 -12.05
N VAL A 116 -8.10 1.71 -11.94
CA VAL A 116 -8.13 0.76 -10.83
C VAL A 116 -8.20 -0.67 -11.33
N MET A 117 -7.63 -1.60 -10.59
CA MET A 117 -7.90 -3.01 -10.77
C MET A 117 -9.29 -3.35 -10.23
N VAL A 118 -10.00 -4.23 -10.94
CA VAL A 118 -11.23 -4.83 -10.42
C VAL A 118 -10.90 -6.26 -10.00
N THR A 119 -11.03 -6.54 -8.71
CA THR A 119 -10.59 -7.82 -8.16
C THR A 119 -11.49 -8.33 -7.04
N ASN A 120 -11.34 -9.61 -6.69
CA ASN A 120 -12.03 -10.17 -5.53
C ASN A 120 -11.29 -9.75 -4.24
N LEU A 121 -11.98 -9.01 -3.38
CA LEU A 121 -11.50 -8.58 -2.07
C LEU A 121 -12.11 -9.37 -0.89
N ASP A 122 -12.81 -10.49 -1.17
CA ASP A 122 -13.44 -11.31 -0.12
C ASP A 122 -12.45 -11.89 0.90
N TYR A 123 -11.18 -12.00 0.52
CA TYR A 123 -10.10 -12.35 1.43
C TYR A 123 -10.13 -11.51 2.72
N PHE A 124 -10.37 -10.20 2.62
CA PHE A 124 -10.42 -9.31 3.78
C PHE A 124 -11.56 -9.61 4.74
N LYS A 125 -12.67 -10.20 4.27
CA LYS A 125 -13.76 -10.66 5.15
C LYS A 125 -13.29 -11.73 6.12
N SER A 126 -12.38 -12.61 5.68
CA SER A 126 -11.78 -13.63 6.55
C SER A 126 -10.86 -13.04 7.61
N LEU A 127 -10.39 -11.81 7.43
CA LEU A 127 -9.59 -11.05 8.39
C LEU A 127 -10.42 -10.18 9.34
N GLY A 128 -11.74 -10.18 9.19
CA GLY A 128 -12.67 -9.51 10.10
C GLY A 128 -13.26 -8.19 9.61
N SER A 129 -12.98 -7.77 8.38
CA SER A 129 -13.60 -6.56 7.80
C SER A 129 -13.90 -6.75 6.30
N PRO A 130 -15.13 -6.46 5.85
CA PRO A 130 -15.37 -6.30 4.43
C PRO A 130 -14.59 -5.09 3.92
N VAL A 131 -13.92 -5.23 2.78
CA VAL A 131 -13.14 -4.18 2.12
C VAL A 131 -13.69 -3.97 0.72
N ASP A 132 -13.88 -2.72 0.36
CA ASP A 132 -14.45 -2.28 -0.91
C ASP A 132 -13.39 -1.82 -1.90
N ALA A 133 -12.30 -1.29 -1.38
CA ALA A 133 -11.15 -0.88 -2.18
C ALA A 133 -9.82 -1.06 -1.43
N VAL A 134 -8.75 -1.17 -2.21
CA VAL A 134 -7.37 -1.06 -1.76
C VAL A 134 -6.81 0.22 -2.36
N ILE A 135 -6.25 1.08 -1.52
CA ILE A 135 -5.63 2.35 -1.92
C ILE A 135 -4.13 2.13 -2.00
N GLY A 136 -3.61 2.15 -3.22
CA GLY A 136 -2.21 1.90 -3.53
C GLY A 136 -1.37 3.18 -3.61
N LEU A 137 -0.11 2.99 -4.00
CA LEU A 137 0.87 4.09 -4.12
C LEU A 137 0.54 5.10 -5.22
N ASP A 138 -0.23 4.72 -6.23
CA ASP A 138 -0.74 5.64 -7.25
C ASP A 138 -1.51 6.81 -6.65
N LEU A 139 -2.17 6.60 -5.50
CA LEU A 139 -2.87 7.62 -4.75
C LEU A 139 -2.10 8.08 -3.51
N LEU A 140 -1.56 7.17 -2.69
CA LEU A 140 -0.92 7.49 -1.42
C LEU A 140 0.30 8.41 -1.58
N ARG A 141 1.05 8.29 -2.67
CA ARG A 141 2.24 9.15 -2.91
C ARG A 141 1.92 10.60 -3.28
N GLN A 142 0.65 10.95 -3.52
CA GLN A 142 0.26 12.32 -3.88
C GLN A 142 0.48 13.31 -2.73
N LYS A 143 0.52 12.82 -1.50
CA LYS A 143 0.80 13.63 -0.30
C LYS A 143 1.62 12.83 0.69
N SER A 144 2.55 13.48 1.37
CA SER A 144 3.17 12.91 2.56
C SER A 144 2.10 12.62 3.60
N PHE A 145 2.28 11.54 4.38
CA PHE A 145 1.30 11.18 5.41
C PHE A 145 1.95 10.49 6.61
N SER A 146 1.25 10.52 7.72
CA SER A 146 1.61 9.77 8.93
C SER A 146 0.48 8.84 9.36
N ILE A 147 0.84 7.64 9.82
CA ILE A 147 -0.06 6.70 10.47
C ILE A 147 0.22 6.71 11.96
N ASP A 148 -0.70 7.25 12.76
CA ASP A 148 -0.63 7.25 14.22
C ASP A 148 -1.44 6.06 14.75
N PHE A 149 -0.76 4.96 15.05
CA PHE A 149 -1.38 3.74 15.56
C PHE A 149 -1.95 3.92 16.98
N ALA A 150 -1.36 4.80 17.78
CA ALA A 150 -1.85 5.07 19.13
C ALA A 150 -3.12 5.92 19.11
N GLY A 151 -3.17 6.93 18.25
CA GLY A 151 -4.33 7.80 18.05
C GLY A 151 -5.35 7.22 17.07
N LYS A 152 -5.05 6.12 16.37
CA LYS A 152 -5.87 5.51 15.31
C LYS A 152 -6.31 6.51 14.26
N LYS A 153 -5.36 7.28 13.74
CA LYS A 153 -5.62 8.28 12.71
C LYS A 153 -4.46 8.41 11.73
N ILE A 154 -4.81 8.73 10.49
CA ILE A 154 -3.88 9.12 9.45
C ILE A 154 -3.94 10.63 9.33
N ARG A 155 -2.78 11.27 9.18
CA ARG A 155 -2.69 12.68 8.83
C ARG A 155 -1.99 12.81 7.50
N PHE A 156 -2.62 13.50 6.56
CA PHE A 156 -2.06 13.83 5.26
C PHE A 156 -1.44 15.23 5.26
N GLY A 157 -0.43 15.45 4.42
CA GLY A 157 0.28 16.71 4.31
C GLY A 157 1.59 16.73 5.07
N GLN A 158 1.92 17.82 5.75
CA GLN A 158 3.17 17.94 6.46
C GLN A 158 3.26 16.92 7.60
N VAL A 159 4.30 16.09 7.57
CA VAL A 159 4.54 15.05 8.59
C VAL A 159 5.53 15.53 9.64
N PRO A 160 5.29 15.17 10.92
CA PRO A 160 6.23 15.53 11.99
C PRO A 160 7.51 14.69 11.89
N ALA A 161 8.63 15.26 12.32
CA ALA A 161 9.87 14.49 12.41
C ALA A 161 9.69 13.28 13.34
N GLY A 162 10.13 12.12 12.89
CA GLY A 162 10.22 10.91 13.71
C GLY A 162 11.48 10.93 14.58
N ARG A 163 11.48 10.11 15.63
CA ARG A 163 12.68 9.89 16.45
C ARG A 163 13.77 9.13 15.69
N HIS A 164 13.37 8.29 14.77
CA HIS A 164 14.22 7.50 13.88
C HIS A 164 13.85 7.83 12.45
N SER A 165 14.83 7.88 11.57
CA SER A 165 14.59 8.15 10.15
C SER A 165 15.62 7.44 9.29
N ILE A 166 15.17 7.04 8.10
CA ILE A 166 16.01 6.45 7.04
C ILE A 166 15.58 7.00 5.69
N PRO A 167 16.48 7.02 4.71
CA PRO A 167 16.10 7.23 3.33
C PRO A 167 15.13 6.15 2.84
N MET A 168 14.17 6.53 2.00
CA MET A 168 13.39 5.59 1.21
C MET A 168 13.48 5.96 -0.27
N VAL A 169 13.51 4.96 -1.13
CA VAL A 169 13.42 5.16 -2.58
C VAL A 169 11.96 5.03 -2.98
N SER A 170 11.39 6.12 -3.47
CA SER A 170 10.04 6.13 -4.01
C SER A 170 10.12 6.21 -5.52
N ASP A 171 9.86 5.10 -6.21
CA ASP A 171 9.73 5.06 -7.67
C ASP A 171 8.28 4.78 -8.09
N ASN A 172 8.05 4.60 -9.39
CA ASN A 172 6.70 4.36 -9.89
C ASN A 172 6.13 2.98 -9.53
N ILE A 173 6.93 2.10 -8.91
CA ILE A 173 6.56 0.72 -8.63
C ILE A 173 6.35 0.50 -7.13
N ALA A 174 7.29 0.99 -6.29
CA ALA A 174 7.31 0.65 -4.88
C ALA A 174 8.00 1.71 -4.01
N LEU A 175 7.78 1.62 -2.70
CA LEU A 175 8.58 2.30 -1.68
C LEU A 175 9.61 1.29 -1.16
N ARG A 176 10.89 1.56 -1.39
CA ARG A 176 11.98 0.65 -0.99
C ARG A 176 12.84 1.26 0.11
N VAL A 177 13.28 0.40 1.00
CA VAL A 177 14.24 0.73 2.07
C VAL A 177 15.34 -0.31 2.12
N GLU A 178 16.50 0.09 2.62
CA GLU A 178 17.56 -0.83 2.99
C GLU A 178 17.36 -1.27 4.43
N ALA A 179 17.46 -2.57 4.66
CA ALA A 179 17.50 -3.21 5.98
C ALA A 179 18.72 -4.12 6.08
N GLU A 180 19.00 -4.60 7.27
CA GLU A 180 20.09 -5.55 7.50
C GLU A 180 19.54 -6.83 8.14
N ALA A 181 19.78 -7.98 7.50
CA ALA A 181 19.50 -9.29 8.05
C ALA A 181 20.83 -10.00 8.36
N ASN A 182 21.07 -10.33 9.62
CA ASN A 182 22.32 -10.95 10.10
C ASN A 182 23.61 -10.20 9.65
N GLY A 183 23.55 -8.85 9.54
CA GLY A 183 24.67 -8.02 9.06
C GLY A 183 24.83 -8.01 7.53
N ARG A 184 23.86 -8.52 6.77
CA ARG A 184 23.81 -8.44 5.32
C ARG A 184 22.75 -7.43 4.89
N VAL A 185 23.12 -6.53 3.98
CA VAL A 185 22.18 -5.56 3.42
C VAL A 185 21.15 -6.29 2.55
N ILE A 186 19.89 -5.99 2.80
CA ILE A 186 18.73 -6.47 2.03
C ILE A 186 17.84 -5.28 1.64
N HIS A 187 17.16 -5.41 0.50
CA HIS A 187 16.27 -4.37 -0.01
C HIS A 187 14.81 -4.82 0.13
N MET A 188 14.03 -4.04 0.86
CA MET A 188 12.66 -4.38 1.21
C MET A 188 11.68 -3.35 0.65
N ILE A 189 10.53 -3.82 0.15
CA ILE A 189 9.37 -2.95 -0.15
C ILE A 189 8.61 -2.71 1.15
N LEU A 190 8.30 -1.45 1.45
CA LEU A 190 7.40 -1.10 2.56
C LEU A 190 5.97 -1.48 2.20
N ASP A 191 5.34 -2.30 3.04
CA ASP A 191 4.04 -2.91 2.75
C ASP A 191 3.11 -2.83 3.97
N SER A 192 2.20 -1.85 3.97
CA SER A 192 1.20 -1.72 5.03
C SER A 192 0.10 -2.77 4.97
N GLY A 193 -0.02 -3.51 3.87
CA GLY A 193 -0.90 -4.66 3.70
C GLY A 193 -0.33 -5.97 4.22
N ALA A 194 0.95 -6.02 4.60
CA ALA A 194 1.62 -7.22 5.10
C ALA A 194 1.61 -7.30 6.64
N PRO A 195 1.37 -8.51 7.21
CA PRO A 195 1.34 -8.70 8.67
C PRO A 195 2.71 -8.59 9.35
N GLY A 196 3.80 -8.65 8.59
CA GLY A 196 5.18 -8.58 9.08
C GLY A 196 6.17 -8.67 7.94
N PRO A 197 7.47 -8.85 8.24
CA PRO A 197 8.48 -9.04 7.21
C PRO A 197 8.23 -10.32 6.41
N MET A 198 8.19 -10.21 5.09
CA MET A 198 8.13 -11.35 4.17
C MET A 198 9.35 -11.31 3.26
N MET A 199 10.05 -12.42 3.12
CA MET A 199 11.32 -12.50 2.40
C MET A 199 11.32 -13.64 1.39
N TYR A 200 12.04 -13.45 0.30
CA TYR A 200 12.23 -14.45 -0.72
C TYR A 200 13.39 -15.39 -0.34
N GLU A 201 13.11 -16.69 -0.18
CA GLU A 201 14.07 -17.73 0.25
C GLU A 201 15.35 -17.70 -0.60
N GLU A 202 15.22 -17.80 -1.91
CA GLU A 202 16.37 -17.89 -2.82
C GLU A 202 17.21 -16.59 -2.84
N ARG A 203 16.59 -15.45 -2.52
CA ARG A 203 17.31 -14.17 -2.45
C ARG A 203 18.10 -14.04 -1.14
N LEU A 204 17.55 -14.53 -0.03
CA LEU A 204 18.29 -14.62 1.23
C LEU A 204 19.49 -15.57 1.12
N GLU A 205 19.30 -16.72 0.49
CA GLU A 205 20.39 -17.68 0.20
C GLU A 205 21.51 -17.04 -0.62
N ASN A 206 21.17 -16.33 -1.70
CA ASN A 206 22.11 -15.62 -2.55
C ASN A 206 22.90 -14.52 -1.77
N ARG A 207 22.34 -13.99 -0.69
CA ARG A 207 23.00 -13.02 0.19
C ARG A 207 23.71 -13.66 1.38
N ALA A 208 23.68 -14.99 1.47
CA ALA A 208 24.19 -15.75 2.61
C ALA A 208 23.57 -15.30 3.95
N VAL A 209 22.26 -15.06 3.95
CA VAL A 209 21.47 -14.79 5.16
C VAL A 209 20.90 -16.10 5.67
N GLU A 210 21.38 -16.52 6.83
CA GLU A 210 20.88 -17.71 7.51
C GLU A 210 19.54 -17.45 8.19
N TYR A 211 18.63 -18.43 8.13
CA TYR A 211 17.36 -18.41 8.83
C TYR A 211 16.98 -19.79 9.36
N ASN A 212 16.14 -19.82 10.38
CA ASN A 212 15.58 -21.06 10.93
C ASN A 212 14.10 -21.14 10.55
N ILE A 213 13.64 -22.29 10.08
CA ILE A 213 12.22 -22.57 9.82
C ILE A 213 11.56 -22.96 11.14
N GLU A 214 10.42 -22.32 11.46
CA GLU A 214 9.62 -22.61 12.63
C GLU A 214 8.36 -23.41 12.29
N GLU A 215 7.69 -23.06 11.18
CA GLU A 215 6.41 -23.68 10.80
C GLU A 215 6.13 -23.44 9.30
N GLU A 216 5.65 -24.48 8.61
CA GLU A 216 5.15 -24.34 7.23
C GLU A 216 3.66 -24.02 7.25
N ASN A 217 3.26 -22.94 6.59
CA ASN A 217 1.89 -22.46 6.50
C ASN A 217 1.54 -22.03 5.09
N TYR A 218 0.25 -21.86 4.83
CA TYR A 218 -0.26 -21.23 3.62
C TYR A 218 -1.00 -19.95 4.01
N GLY A 219 -0.59 -18.85 3.42
CA GLY A 219 -1.25 -17.56 3.55
C GLY A 219 -2.24 -17.32 2.42
N ASN A 220 -3.34 -16.65 2.72
CA ASN A 220 -4.21 -16.10 1.70
C ASN A 220 -3.68 -14.72 1.26
N ARG A 221 -3.90 -14.40 0.00
CA ARG A 221 -3.62 -13.08 -0.58
C ARG A 221 -4.76 -12.67 -1.51
N VAL A 222 -4.76 -11.43 -1.92
CA VAL A 222 -5.64 -11.00 -3.02
C VAL A 222 -5.30 -11.84 -4.26
N ASN A 223 -6.31 -12.48 -4.84
CA ASN A 223 -6.20 -13.39 -6.00
C ASN A 223 -5.43 -14.70 -5.78
N GLY A 224 -5.50 -15.29 -4.59
CA GLY A 224 -5.03 -16.66 -4.43
C GLY A 224 -4.42 -17.04 -3.10
N ILE A 225 -3.73 -18.17 -3.13
CA ILE A 225 -3.00 -18.73 -1.98
C ILE A 225 -1.51 -18.53 -2.23
N LEU A 226 -0.79 -18.11 -1.22
CA LEU A 226 0.66 -17.98 -1.20
C LEU A 226 1.22 -19.00 -0.21
N ARG A 227 2.23 -19.78 -0.62
CA ARG A 227 2.99 -20.58 0.34
C ARG A 227 3.84 -19.63 1.19
N LEU A 228 3.64 -19.70 2.49
CA LEU A 228 4.42 -18.96 3.48
C LEU A 228 5.00 -19.96 4.47
N THR A 229 6.30 -19.88 4.67
CA THR A 229 6.98 -20.61 5.73
C THR A 229 7.34 -19.61 6.82
N ARG A 230 6.87 -19.83 8.04
CA ARG A 230 7.27 -18.99 9.16
C ARG A 230 8.68 -19.37 9.57
N GLY A 231 9.53 -18.36 9.65
CA GLY A 231 10.91 -18.53 10.02
C GLY A 231 11.43 -17.39 10.89
N ARG A 232 12.71 -17.47 11.20
CA ARG A 232 13.39 -16.45 12.01
C ARG A 232 14.80 -16.25 11.50
N VAL A 233 15.16 -14.98 11.28
CA VAL A 233 16.56 -14.57 11.14
C VAL A 233 17.13 -14.24 12.53
N ARG A 234 18.42 -14.37 12.73
CA ARG A 234 19.06 -14.10 14.03
C ARG A 234 18.90 -12.63 14.44
N ARG A 235 18.98 -11.71 13.49
CA ARG A 235 18.84 -10.28 13.69
C ARG A 235 18.29 -9.62 12.44
N LEU A 236 17.30 -8.74 12.60
CA LEU A 236 16.78 -7.88 11.54
C LEU A 236 16.81 -6.44 12.02
N GLN A 237 17.39 -5.54 11.21
CA GLN A 237 17.57 -4.14 11.57
C GLN A 237 17.11 -3.21 10.46
N LEU A 238 16.56 -2.07 10.86
CA LEU A 238 16.22 -0.96 9.99
C LEU A 238 16.85 0.32 10.56
N GLY A 239 17.73 1.00 9.77
CA GLY A 239 18.46 2.17 10.25
C GLY A 239 19.27 1.92 11.52
N GLY A 240 19.92 0.75 11.63
CA GLY A 240 20.68 0.34 12.80
C GLY A 240 19.85 -0.05 14.04
N ARG A 241 18.52 -0.09 13.92
CA ARG A 241 17.60 -0.46 15.02
C ARG A 241 17.06 -1.86 14.80
N ASP A 242 17.07 -2.66 15.87
CA ASP A 242 16.45 -3.99 15.81
C ASP A 242 14.93 -3.85 15.64
N ILE A 243 14.39 -4.60 14.69
CA ILE A 243 12.97 -4.73 14.42
C ILE A 243 12.53 -6.18 14.60
N ASP A 244 11.25 -6.51 14.37
CA ASP A 244 10.81 -7.89 14.49
C ASP A 244 11.56 -8.78 13.50
N HIS A 245 12.18 -9.82 13.99
CA HIS A 245 13.00 -10.76 13.23
C HIS A 245 12.30 -12.10 12.94
N THR A 246 11.01 -12.21 13.30
CA THR A 246 10.13 -13.26 12.77
C THR A 246 9.78 -12.90 11.34
N VAL A 247 10.01 -13.80 10.41
CA VAL A 247 9.83 -13.53 8.98
C VAL A 247 8.91 -14.58 8.35
N PHE A 248 8.19 -14.19 7.31
CA PHE A 248 7.49 -15.09 6.43
C PHE A 248 8.32 -15.31 5.19
N LEU A 249 8.63 -16.55 4.88
CA LEU A 249 9.45 -16.95 3.74
C LEU A 249 8.55 -17.42 2.60
N THR A 250 8.90 -17.06 1.39
CA THR A 250 8.22 -17.48 0.17
C THR A 250 9.20 -17.61 -0.99
N HIS A 251 8.79 -18.24 -2.07
CA HIS A 251 9.61 -18.36 -3.25
C HIS A 251 9.75 -17.04 -4.00
N SER A 252 10.92 -16.83 -4.58
CA SER A 252 11.20 -15.67 -5.43
C SER A 252 10.35 -15.68 -6.69
N PRO A 253 9.94 -14.50 -7.18
CA PRO A 253 9.31 -14.40 -8.49
C PRO A 253 10.28 -14.78 -9.61
N ALA A 254 9.74 -14.90 -10.82
CA ALA A 254 10.55 -15.15 -12.01
C ALA A 254 11.63 -14.06 -12.18
N LYS A 255 12.75 -14.45 -12.79
CA LYS A 255 13.87 -13.53 -13.07
C LYS A 255 13.37 -12.33 -13.91
N GLY A 256 13.76 -11.14 -13.52
CA GLY A 256 13.36 -9.87 -14.15
C GLY A 256 12.16 -9.20 -13.49
N GLU A 257 11.45 -9.89 -12.59
CA GLU A 257 10.38 -9.31 -11.80
C GLU A 257 10.90 -8.96 -10.39
N LEU A 258 10.68 -7.74 -9.94
CA LEU A 258 11.20 -7.21 -8.67
C LEU A 258 12.72 -7.42 -8.48
N ASP A 259 13.50 -7.23 -9.55
CA ASP A 259 14.95 -7.36 -9.45
C ASP A 259 15.51 -6.42 -8.37
N GLY A 260 16.43 -6.96 -7.56
CA GLY A 260 17.04 -6.24 -6.46
C GLY A 260 16.16 -6.09 -5.21
N VAL A 261 14.94 -6.67 -5.18
CA VAL A 261 14.08 -6.70 -3.99
C VAL A 261 14.19 -8.05 -3.30
N ASP A 262 14.51 -8.07 -2.02
CA ASP A 262 14.66 -9.31 -1.24
C ASP A 262 13.39 -9.70 -0.49
N GLY A 263 12.40 -8.78 -0.43
CA GLY A 263 11.12 -9.06 0.21
C GLY A 263 10.30 -7.80 0.51
N PHE A 264 9.33 -7.96 1.40
CA PHE A 264 8.41 -6.92 1.84
C PHE A 264 8.53 -6.71 3.35
N LEU A 265 8.43 -5.47 3.80
CA LEU A 265 8.51 -5.09 5.20
C LEU A 265 7.14 -4.60 5.67
N GLY A 266 6.40 -5.47 6.38
CA GLY A 266 5.19 -5.07 7.07
C GLY A 266 5.47 -4.03 8.15
N LEU A 267 4.65 -3.00 8.24
CA LEU A 267 4.88 -1.86 9.15
C LEU A 267 4.86 -2.25 10.63
N THR A 268 4.17 -3.32 10.99
CA THR A 268 4.12 -3.85 12.36
C THR A 268 5.49 -4.27 12.91
N ALA A 269 6.42 -4.64 12.01
CA ALA A 269 7.79 -5.00 12.39
C ALA A 269 8.53 -3.87 13.13
N LEU A 270 8.16 -2.61 12.88
CA LEU A 270 8.78 -1.45 13.52
C LEU A 270 8.31 -1.26 14.97
N LYS A 271 7.19 -1.89 15.37
CA LYS A 271 6.55 -1.72 16.69
C LYS A 271 6.40 -0.23 17.06
N ALA A 272 6.13 0.60 16.07
CA ALA A 272 6.07 2.03 16.18
C ALA A 272 4.67 2.52 16.58
N ARG A 273 4.63 3.58 17.39
CA ARG A 273 3.39 4.31 17.68
C ARG A 273 2.94 5.17 16.52
N ARG A 274 3.90 5.71 15.78
CA ARG A 274 3.65 6.49 14.57
C ARG A 274 4.73 6.25 13.54
N ILE A 275 4.29 6.15 12.27
CA ILE A 275 5.15 6.02 11.09
C ILE A 275 4.80 7.15 10.14
N ASN A 276 5.81 7.83 9.60
CA ASN A 276 5.67 8.94 8.67
C ASN A 276 6.32 8.61 7.34
N PHE A 277 5.60 8.87 6.27
CA PHE A 277 6.04 8.76 4.88
C PHE A 277 6.18 10.17 4.33
N ASP A 278 7.40 10.65 4.21
CA ASP A 278 7.70 11.96 3.66
C ASP A 278 8.18 11.81 2.22
N PHE A 279 7.30 12.11 1.27
CA PHE A 279 7.62 12.01 -0.17
C PHE A 279 8.36 13.24 -0.69
N GLU A 280 8.38 14.36 0.05
CA GLU A 280 9.12 15.55 -0.33
C GLU A 280 10.62 15.35 -0.10
N THR A 281 10.97 14.72 1.02
CA THR A 281 12.36 14.43 1.38
C THR A 281 12.78 12.98 1.11
N ASN A 282 11.87 12.14 0.60
CA ASN A 282 12.07 10.71 0.44
C ASN A 282 12.57 10.03 1.73
N THR A 283 11.86 10.27 2.83
CA THR A 283 12.25 9.80 4.15
C THR A 283 11.13 8.99 4.80
N LEU A 284 11.46 7.80 5.29
CA LEU A 284 10.65 7.07 6.26
C LEU A 284 11.11 7.44 7.66
N SER A 285 10.19 7.87 8.53
CA SER A 285 10.55 8.10 9.92
C SER A 285 9.51 7.53 10.87
N TRP A 286 9.91 7.20 12.10
CA TRP A 286 8.99 6.63 13.09
C TRP A 286 9.35 7.02 14.52
N THR A 287 8.36 6.80 15.40
CA THR A 287 8.48 7.00 16.86
C THR A 287 7.86 5.79 17.55
N ASN A 288 8.57 5.23 18.53
CA ASN A 288 8.09 4.13 19.38
C ASN A 288 7.38 4.67 20.61
#